data_88819ddcfe1e42cf5bd2c9f0b5289af5
#
_entry.id   88819ddcfe1e42cf5bd2c9f0b5289af5
#
_cell.length_a   1.000
_cell.length_b   1.000
_cell.length_c   1.000
_cell.angle_alpha   90.00
_cell.angle_beta   90.00
_cell.angle_gamma   90.00
#
_symmetry.space_group_name_H-M   'P 1'
#
loop_
_entity.id
_entity.type
_entity.pdbx_description
1 polymer ?
#
loop_
_entity_poly.entity_id
_entity_poly.type
_entity_poly.pdbx_seq_one_letter_code
_entity_poly.pdbx_strand_id
1 'polypeptide(L)'
;RIISGFLYAEFKEMSVDYKMSNKDYHNYPAYSSSDIKKVASSTLAHWKNEVRKESAAFDLGSSVHSMLLEPELNSVVEGPETRRGKDWTAMKEDADSKGKILLPRKEYQVAEQMTQAAMFTPHVAELINDTHAIKEASYFATDSVWGRDTALKCRPDGLLPNKNLMFDIKTCQDASPNGFSKAVRDYSYDIQASFYKHCMEIEGFTIDRFLFICIEKQNPFIVQVHELSGEYLNHAKKRM
;
A
#
# COMPACT_ATOMS: atom_id res chain seq x y z
N ARG A 1 -9.32 10.57 27.89
CA ARG A 1 -8.81 10.29 29.24
C ARG A 1 -9.05 8.83 29.55
N ILE A 2 -7.98 8.08 29.88
CA ILE A 2 -8.00 6.68 30.32
C ILE A 2 -8.40 5.68 29.21
N ILE A 3 -7.52 5.39 28.28
CA ILE A 3 -7.49 4.16 27.48
C ILE A 3 -6.02 3.73 27.38
N SER A 4 -5.36 3.48 28.48
CA SER A 4 -3.94 3.09 28.44
C SER A 4 -3.62 1.79 29.18
N GLY A 5 -4.59 1.08 29.72
CA GLY A 5 -4.28 -0.07 30.56
C GLY A 5 -4.86 -1.42 30.13
N PHE A 6 -5.89 -1.46 29.30
CA PHE A 6 -6.61 -2.72 29.05
C PHE A 6 -6.38 -3.34 27.66
N LEU A 7 -5.83 -2.60 26.72
CA LEU A 7 -5.62 -3.07 25.33
C LEU A 7 -4.27 -3.79 25.10
N TYR A 8 -3.31 -3.63 25.97
CA TYR A 8 -1.95 -4.16 25.77
C TYR A 8 -1.78 -5.67 25.97
N ALA A 9 -2.65 -6.32 26.70
CA ALA A 9 -2.56 -7.76 26.99
C ALA A 9 -3.09 -8.66 25.86
N GLU A 10 -4.01 -8.16 25.02
CA GLU A 10 -4.58 -8.93 23.89
C GLU A 10 -3.79 -8.80 22.58
N PHE A 11 -2.90 -7.81 22.46
CA PHE A 11 -2.14 -7.54 21.23
C PHE A 11 -0.97 -8.50 20.98
N LYS A 12 -0.64 -9.39 21.89
CA LYS A 12 0.54 -10.26 21.78
C LYS A 12 0.33 -11.52 20.94
N GLU A 13 -0.88 -11.79 20.45
CA GLU A 13 -1.20 -13.03 19.72
C GLU A 13 -1.41 -12.89 18.20
N MET A 14 -1.45 -11.69 17.63
CA MET A 14 -1.64 -11.52 16.18
C MET A 14 -0.47 -10.75 15.56
N SER A 15 0.58 -11.45 15.17
CA SER A 15 1.67 -10.85 14.39
C SER A 15 1.30 -10.67 12.91
N VAL A 16 0.41 -11.51 12.38
CA VAL A 16 0.00 -11.50 10.96
C VAL A 16 -1.50 -11.74 10.81
N ASP A 17 -2.17 -10.93 9.99
CA ASP A 17 -3.54 -11.17 9.54
C ASP A 17 -3.60 -11.18 8.00
N TYR A 18 -3.93 -12.34 7.43
CA TYR A 18 -4.01 -12.58 5.99
C TYR A 18 -5.34 -12.16 5.35
N LYS A 19 -6.32 -11.76 6.15
CA LYS A 19 -7.70 -11.50 5.69
C LYS A 19 -8.29 -10.19 6.20
N MET A 20 -7.49 -9.40 6.91
CA MET A 20 -7.96 -8.14 7.46
C MET A 20 -8.42 -7.19 6.36
N SER A 21 -9.64 -6.67 6.49
CA SER A 21 -10.14 -5.69 5.54
C SER A 21 -9.29 -4.41 5.53
N ASN A 22 -9.27 -3.70 4.42
CA ASN A 22 -8.55 -2.42 4.32
C ASN A 22 -9.06 -1.40 5.34
N LYS A 23 -10.37 -1.40 5.61
CA LYS A 23 -11.00 -0.56 6.63
C LYS A 23 -10.50 -0.88 8.03
N ASP A 24 -10.44 -2.17 8.38
CA ASP A 24 -9.99 -2.60 9.70
C ASP A 24 -8.50 -2.35 9.88
N TYR A 25 -7.69 -2.61 8.85
CA TYR A 25 -6.26 -2.26 8.86
C TYR A 25 -6.04 -0.78 9.14
N HIS A 26 -6.78 0.11 8.47
CA HIS A 26 -6.63 1.55 8.71
C HIS A 26 -7.07 1.97 10.10
N ASN A 27 -8.11 1.35 10.66
CA ASN A 27 -8.64 1.65 11.99
C ASN A 27 -7.85 0.98 13.13
N TYR A 28 -6.98 0.02 12.81
CA TYR A 28 -6.18 -0.68 13.82
C TYR A 28 -5.25 0.29 14.55
N PRO A 29 -5.20 0.29 15.90
CA PRO A 29 -4.50 1.29 16.70
C PRO A 29 -2.97 1.03 16.76
N ALA A 30 -2.29 1.10 15.61
CA ALA A 30 -0.85 0.99 15.49
C ALA A 30 -0.34 2.02 14.47
N TYR A 31 0.91 2.45 14.60
CA TYR A 31 1.53 3.39 13.67
C TYR A 31 1.92 2.71 12.37
N SER A 32 1.67 3.37 11.28
CA SER A 32 2.00 2.92 9.92
C SER A 32 3.08 3.80 9.27
N SER A 33 3.60 3.38 8.13
CA SER A 33 4.51 4.23 7.33
C SER A 33 3.89 5.58 6.95
N SER A 34 2.56 5.63 6.77
CA SER A 34 1.85 6.89 6.47
C SER A 34 1.92 7.88 7.62
N ASP A 35 1.81 7.40 8.87
CA ASP A 35 1.95 8.22 10.06
C ASP A 35 3.37 8.81 10.16
N ILE A 36 4.38 7.97 9.97
CA ILE A 36 5.78 8.39 10.00
C ILE A 36 6.08 9.40 8.89
N LYS A 37 5.65 9.12 7.64
CA LYS A 37 5.80 10.06 6.52
C LYS A 37 5.17 11.41 6.83
N LYS A 38 4.01 11.42 7.44
CA LYS A 38 3.30 12.64 7.78
C LYS A 38 4.04 13.46 8.83
N VAL A 39 4.52 12.81 9.89
CA VAL A 39 5.32 13.48 10.94
C VAL A 39 6.64 13.99 10.37
N ALA A 40 7.30 13.22 9.51
CA ALA A 40 8.56 13.61 8.87
C ALA A 40 8.42 14.79 7.90
N SER A 41 7.25 14.97 7.27
CA SER A 41 7.00 16.04 6.29
C SER A 41 6.24 17.24 6.86
N SER A 42 5.69 17.17 8.07
CA SER A 42 4.89 18.24 8.67
C SER A 42 5.09 18.32 10.19
N THR A 43 4.04 18.41 10.99
CA THR A 43 4.11 18.46 12.45
C THR A 43 3.18 17.45 13.09
N LEU A 44 3.44 17.08 14.34
CA LEU A 44 2.55 16.25 15.16
C LEU A 44 1.12 16.82 15.25
N ALA A 45 1.00 18.15 15.26
CA ALA A 45 -0.30 18.82 15.30
C ALA A 45 -1.08 18.58 13.99
N HIS A 46 -0.44 18.66 12.85
CA HIS A 46 -1.06 18.35 11.56
C HIS A 46 -1.44 16.87 11.46
N TRP A 47 -0.54 15.97 11.87
CA TRP A 47 -0.84 14.54 11.87
C TRP A 47 -2.07 14.20 12.75
N LYS A 48 -2.14 14.73 13.98
CA LYS A 48 -3.27 14.47 14.90
C LYS A 48 -4.62 15.01 14.42
N ASN A 49 -4.62 16.05 13.59
CA ASN A 49 -5.83 16.70 13.09
C ASN A 49 -6.11 16.40 11.61
N GLU A 50 -5.40 15.44 11.03
CA GLU A 50 -5.61 15.08 9.63
C GLU A 50 -6.94 14.38 9.43
N VAL A 51 -7.73 14.91 8.49
CA VAL A 51 -8.92 14.23 7.98
C VAL A 51 -8.56 13.60 6.65
N ARG A 52 -8.63 12.26 6.58
CA ARG A 52 -8.35 11.52 5.35
C ARG A 52 -9.39 11.90 4.30
N LYS A 53 -8.92 12.38 3.15
CA LYS A 53 -9.78 12.71 2.01
C LYS A 53 -9.75 11.58 0.99
N GLU A 54 -10.92 11.13 0.60
CA GLU A 54 -11.07 10.26 -0.57
C GLU A 54 -10.81 11.05 -1.85
N SER A 55 -10.18 10.44 -2.84
CA SER A 55 -9.95 11.06 -4.13
C SER A 55 -10.04 10.04 -5.27
N ALA A 56 -10.44 10.50 -6.46
CA ALA A 56 -10.48 9.66 -7.67
C ALA A 56 -9.12 9.00 -8.00
N ALA A 57 -8.01 9.65 -7.62
CA ALA A 57 -6.68 9.09 -7.82
C ALA A 57 -6.41 7.90 -6.88
N PHE A 58 -7.00 7.90 -5.69
CA PHE A 58 -6.97 6.76 -4.78
C PHE A 58 -7.79 5.59 -5.33
N ASP A 59 -8.99 5.87 -5.86
CA ASP A 59 -9.85 4.83 -6.42
C ASP A 59 -9.15 4.09 -7.57
N LEU A 60 -8.51 4.81 -8.50
CA LEU A 60 -7.76 4.21 -9.60
C LEU A 60 -6.58 3.37 -9.09
N GLY A 61 -5.79 3.91 -8.16
CA GLY A 61 -4.67 3.18 -7.55
C GLY A 61 -5.13 1.89 -6.87
N SER A 62 -6.11 2.00 -5.97
CA SER A 62 -6.68 0.85 -5.25
C SER A 62 -7.29 -0.19 -6.21
N SER A 63 -7.88 0.26 -7.32
CA SER A 63 -8.43 -0.66 -8.33
C SER A 63 -7.34 -1.48 -9.03
N VAL A 64 -6.23 -0.84 -9.42
CA VAL A 64 -5.09 -1.54 -10.03
C VAL A 64 -4.48 -2.55 -9.05
N HIS A 65 -4.32 -2.18 -7.77
CA HIS A 65 -3.87 -3.11 -6.71
C HIS A 65 -4.80 -4.32 -6.60
N SER A 66 -6.12 -4.09 -6.44
CA SER A 66 -7.10 -5.18 -6.35
C SER A 66 -7.10 -6.08 -7.58
N MET A 67 -7.05 -5.52 -8.79
CA MET A 67 -7.04 -6.31 -10.03
C MET A 67 -5.76 -7.14 -10.18
N LEU A 68 -4.63 -6.68 -9.65
CA LEU A 68 -3.34 -7.39 -9.74
C LEU A 68 -3.15 -8.41 -8.62
N LEU A 69 -3.52 -8.05 -7.40
CA LEU A 69 -3.15 -8.80 -6.21
C LEU A 69 -4.24 -9.76 -5.74
N GLU A 70 -5.51 -9.37 -5.92
CA GLU A 70 -6.69 -10.11 -5.46
C GLU A 70 -7.77 -10.19 -6.54
N PRO A 71 -7.44 -10.63 -7.79
CA PRO A 71 -8.40 -10.64 -8.91
C PRO A 71 -9.64 -11.49 -8.64
N GLU A 72 -9.52 -12.53 -7.79
CA GLU A 72 -10.61 -13.42 -7.40
C GLU A 72 -11.72 -12.72 -6.61
N LEU A 73 -11.41 -11.61 -5.93
CA LEU A 73 -12.41 -10.88 -5.14
C LEU A 73 -13.38 -10.07 -6.02
N ASN A 74 -13.04 -9.82 -7.29
CA ASN A 74 -13.86 -9.02 -8.21
C ASN A 74 -14.33 -7.71 -7.54
N SER A 75 -13.42 -7.03 -6.84
CA SER A 75 -13.73 -5.88 -5.98
C SER A 75 -13.88 -4.57 -6.74
N VAL A 76 -13.61 -4.56 -8.04
CA VAL A 76 -13.72 -3.36 -8.90
C VAL A 76 -14.88 -3.53 -9.88
N VAL A 77 -15.72 -2.50 -9.98
CA VAL A 77 -16.93 -2.49 -10.80
C VAL A 77 -16.86 -1.37 -11.82
N GLU A 78 -17.15 -1.70 -13.10
CA GLU A 78 -17.34 -0.69 -14.14
C GLU A 78 -18.67 0.04 -13.93
N GLY A 79 -18.61 1.37 -13.86
CA GLY A 79 -19.76 2.24 -13.72
C GLY A 79 -20.10 3.01 -14.99
N PRO A 80 -21.06 3.95 -14.89
CA PRO A 80 -21.41 4.89 -15.96
C PRO A 80 -20.23 5.75 -16.39
N GLU A 81 -20.39 6.50 -17.48
CA GLU A 81 -19.35 7.40 -18.01
C GLU A 81 -18.87 8.47 -17.03
N THR A 82 -19.73 8.89 -16.12
CA THR A 82 -19.42 9.98 -15.18
C THR A 82 -19.85 9.64 -13.76
N ARG A 83 -19.18 10.27 -12.78
CA ARG A 83 -19.51 10.17 -11.34
C ARG A 83 -20.77 10.99 -10.98
N ARG A 84 -21.76 11.07 -11.88
CA ARG A 84 -22.97 11.90 -11.70
C ARG A 84 -24.22 11.16 -12.21
N GLY A 85 -25.39 11.58 -11.68
CA GLY A 85 -26.69 11.09 -12.11
C GLY A 85 -27.19 9.91 -11.25
N LYS A 86 -28.47 9.55 -11.49
CA LYS A 86 -29.17 8.53 -10.69
C LYS A 86 -28.51 7.16 -10.80
N ASP A 87 -28.06 6.80 -11.98
CA ASP A 87 -27.42 5.50 -12.22
C ASP A 87 -26.10 5.37 -11.44
N TRP A 88 -25.27 6.43 -11.45
CA TRP A 88 -24.05 6.45 -10.65
C TRP A 88 -24.36 6.33 -9.15
N THR A 89 -25.34 7.09 -8.65
CA THR A 89 -25.69 7.07 -7.22
C THR A 89 -26.14 5.68 -6.78
N ALA A 90 -27.04 5.06 -7.54
CA ALA A 90 -27.55 3.73 -7.21
C ALA A 90 -26.43 2.65 -7.27
N MET A 91 -25.57 2.69 -8.29
CA MET A 91 -24.45 1.75 -8.40
C MET A 91 -23.41 1.99 -7.31
N LYS A 92 -23.18 3.24 -6.90
CA LYS A 92 -22.23 3.58 -5.82
C LYS A 92 -22.72 3.05 -4.47
N GLU A 93 -23.99 3.23 -4.16
CA GLU A 93 -24.61 2.69 -2.93
C GLU A 93 -24.51 1.15 -2.89
N ASP A 94 -24.77 0.48 -4.00
CA ASP A 94 -24.64 -0.98 -4.11
C ASP A 94 -23.18 -1.42 -3.96
N ALA A 95 -22.24 -0.75 -4.65
CA ALA A 95 -20.81 -1.05 -4.56
C ALA A 95 -20.30 -0.85 -3.12
N ASP A 96 -20.63 0.27 -2.48
CA ASP A 96 -20.23 0.58 -1.10
C ASP A 96 -20.78 -0.44 -0.11
N SER A 97 -22.02 -0.88 -0.28
CA SER A 97 -22.63 -1.92 0.57
C SER A 97 -21.91 -3.26 0.50
N LYS A 98 -21.24 -3.52 -0.63
CA LYS A 98 -20.47 -4.76 -0.92
C LYS A 98 -18.95 -4.57 -0.71
N GLY A 99 -18.50 -3.40 -0.25
CA GLY A 99 -17.09 -3.08 -0.12
C GLY A 99 -16.32 -3.03 -1.44
N LYS A 100 -17.01 -2.74 -2.56
CA LYS A 100 -16.42 -2.68 -3.90
C LYS A 100 -16.08 -1.25 -4.31
N ILE A 101 -15.12 -1.12 -5.24
CA ILE A 101 -14.73 0.15 -5.83
C ILE A 101 -15.49 0.33 -7.14
N LEU A 102 -16.28 1.39 -7.25
CA LEU A 102 -16.95 1.76 -8.50
C LEU A 102 -16.11 2.79 -9.24
N LEU A 103 -15.70 2.48 -10.46
CA LEU A 103 -15.01 3.41 -11.35
C LEU A 103 -15.90 3.86 -12.51
N PRO A 104 -15.80 5.13 -12.97
CA PRO A 104 -16.33 5.51 -14.26
C PRO A 104 -15.72 4.65 -15.37
N ARG A 105 -16.50 4.37 -16.43
CA ARG A 105 -16.08 3.48 -17.52
C ARG A 105 -14.66 3.74 -18.03
N LYS A 106 -14.31 5.00 -18.31
CA LYS A 106 -12.97 5.34 -18.78
C LYS A 106 -11.86 5.03 -17.79
N GLU A 107 -12.12 5.28 -16.49
CA GLU A 107 -11.15 4.98 -15.44
C GLU A 107 -11.00 3.47 -15.23
N TYR A 108 -12.10 2.72 -15.33
CA TYR A 108 -12.08 1.26 -15.29
C TYR A 108 -11.23 0.67 -16.43
N GLN A 109 -11.44 1.15 -17.67
CA GLN A 109 -10.63 0.75 -18.82
C GLN A 109 -9.15 1.10 -18.65
N VAL A 110 -8.83 2.25 -18.07
CA VAL A 110 -7.43 2.61 -17.73
C VAL A 110 -6.87 1.63 -16.69
N ALA A 111 -7.61 1.29 -15.64
CA ALA A 111 -7.17 0.31 -14.64
C ALA A 111 -6.91 -1.07 -15.26
N GLU A 112 -7.79 -1.53 -16.17
CA GLU A 112 -7.58 -2.79 -16.91
C GLU A 112 -6.31 -2.75 -17.77
N GLN A 113 -6.09 -1.66 -18.52
CA GLN A 113 -4.91 -1.52 -19.36
C GLN A 113 -3.61 -1.46 -18.54
N MET A 114 -3.61 -0.77 -17.41
CA MET A 114 -2.50 -0.77 -16.46
C MET A 114 -2.21 -2.17 -15.90
N THR A 115 -3.25 -2.90 -15.52
CA THR A 115 -3.16 -4.28 -15.03
C THR A 115 -2.58 -5.20 -16.10
N GLN A 116 -3.10 -5.11 -17.32
CA GLN A 116 -2.59 -5.87 -18.46
C GLN A 116 -1.11 -5.55 -18.74
N ALA A 117 -0.72 -4.28 -18.77
CA ALA A 117 0.67 -3.87 -18.98
C ALA A 117 1.61 -4.47 -17.93
N ALA A 118 1.20 -4.47 -16.66
CA ALA A 118 1.96 -5.11 -15.59
C ALA A 118 2.11 -6.62 -15.82
N MET A 119 1.03 -7.31 -16.19
CA MET A 119 1.02 -8.76 -16.43
C MET A 119 1.74 -9.15 -17.73
N PHE A 120 1.83 -8.26 -18.72
CA PHE A 120 2.66 -8.47 -19.91
C PHE A 120 4.15 -8.19 -19.67
N THR A 121 4.53 -7.64 -18.53
CA THR A 121 5.92 -7.43 -18.14
C THR A 121 6.44 -8.69 -17.42
N PRO A 122 7.28 -9.56 -18.03
CA PRO A 122 7.53 -10.92 -17.55
C PRO A 122 7.99 -11.01 -16.11
N HIS A 123 8.99 -10.22 -15.72
CA HIS A 123 9.52 -10.22 -14.35
C HIS A 123 8.53 -9.69 -13.30
N VAL A 124 7.58 -8.83 -13.68
CA VAL A 124 6.50 -8.37 -12.80
C VAL A 124 5.44 -9.47 -12.65
N ALA A 125 5.06 -10.11 -13.76
CA ALA A 125 4.13 -11.23 -13.75
C ALA A 125 4.66 -12.41 -12.91
N GLU A 126 5.98 -12.70 -12.98
CA GLU A 126 6.62 -13.71 -12.15
C GLU A 126 6.54 -13.40 -10.65
N LEU A 127 6.71 -12.13 -10.25
CA LEU A 127 6.57 -11.72 -8.86
C LEU A 127 5.13 -11.84 -8.36
N ILE A 128 4.17 -11.37 -9.17
CA ILE A 128 2.75 -11.36 -8.80
C ILE A 128 2.17 -12.78 -8.77
N ASN A 129 2.58 -13.66 -9.70
CA ASN A 129 2.06 -15.02 -9.80
C ASN A 129 2.90 -16.06 -9.03
N ASP A 130 3.93 -15.65 -8.31
CA ASP A 130 4.71 -16.60 -7.49
C ASP A 130 3.81 -17.26 -6.44
N THR A 131 3.79 -18.56 -6.41
CA THR A 131 2.94 -19.35 -5.50
C THR A 131 3.30 -19.19 -4.01
N HIS A 132 4.49 -18.66 -3.73
CA HIS A 132 4.95 -18.33 -2.38
C HIS A 132 4.71 -16.86 -2.01
N ALA A 133 4.16 -16.06 -2.94
CA ALA A 133 3.87 -14.67 -2.66
C ALA A 133 2.70 -14.55 -1.67
N ILE A 134 2.97 -13.89 -0.57
CA ILE A 134 1.96 -13.48 0.41
C ILE A 134 1.54 -12.06 0.04
N LYS A 135 0.29 -11.88 -0.37
CA LYS A 135 -0.24 -10.62 -0.86
C LYS A 135 -1.17 -9.99 0.17
N GLU A 136 -1.16 -8.67 0.27
CA GLU A 136 -2.07 -7.86 1.10
C GLU A 136 -2.20 -8.32 2.57
N ALA A 137 -1.22 -9.07 3.10
CA ALA A 137 -1.23 -9.47 4.49
C ALA A 137 -0.83 -8.31 5.41
N SER A 138 -1.52 -8.18 6.53
CA SER A 138 -1.25 -7.16 7.56
C SER A 138 -0.31 -7.75 8.60
N TYR A 139 0.79 -7.05 8.86
CA TYR A 139 1.79 -7.41 9.86
C TYR A 139 1.77 -6.38 10.99
N PHE A 140 1.91 -6.88 12.22
CA PHE A 140 1.89 -6.09 13.43
C PHE A 140 3.13 -6.39 14.24
N ALA A 141 3.91 -5.35 14.55
CA ALA A 141 5.14 -5.45 15.31
C ALA A 141 5.08 -4.56 16.55
N THR A 142 5.88 -4.87 17.54
CA THR A 142 6.07 -4.00 18.71
C THR A 142 7.53 -3.58 18.79
N ASP A 143 7.77 -2.28 18.71
CA ASP A 143 9.10 -1.69 18.81
C ASP A 143 9.32 -1.06 20.19
N SER A 144 10.42 -1.41 20.83
CA SER A 144 10.79 -0.91 22.16
C SER A 144 11.95 0.09 22.13
N VAL A 145 12.37 0.57 20.95
CA VAL A 145 13.60 1.38 20.75
C VAL A 145 13.59 2.68 21.56
N TRP A 146 12.40 3.22 21.89
CA TRP A 146 12.30 4.49 22.64
C TRP A 146 11.87 4.33 24.10
N GLY A 147 12.10 3.12 24.65
CA GLY A 147 11.76 2.83 26.05
C GLY A 147 10.26 2.75 26.34
N ARG A 148 9.44 2.69 25.30
CA ARG A 148 8.00 2.41 25.37
C ARG A 148 7.64 1.45 24.26
N ASP A 149 6.88 0.43 24.60
CA ASP A 149 6.33 -0.47 23.61
C ASP A 149 5.39 0.30 22.67
N THR A 150 5.77 0.33 21.41
CA THR A 150 5.07 1.06 20.36
C THR A 150 4.57 0.08 19.32
N ALA A 151 3.25 0.02 19.16
CA ALA A 151 2.62 -0.85 18.16
C ALA A 151 2.82 -0.25 16.75
N LEU A 152 3.35 -1.08 15.85
CA LEU A 152 3.59 -0.76 14.44
C LEU A 152 2.74 -1.69 13.56
N LYS A 153 2.36 -1.20 12.38
CA LYS A 153 1.68 -2.01 11.36
C LYS A 153 2.22 -1.73 9.97
N CYS A 154 2.36 -2.77 9.18
CA CYS A 154 2.64 -2.63 7.76
C CYS A 154 1.82 -3.64 6.95
N ARG A 155 1.58 -3.30 5.66
CA ARG A 155 0.93 -4.18 4.69
C ARG A 155 1.66 -3.99 3.37
N PRO A 156 2.67 -4.80 3.09
CA PRO A 156 3.28 -4.83 1.77
C PRO A 156 2.30 -5.41 0.75
N ASP A 157 2.34 -4.91 -0.47
CA ASP A 157 1.53 -5.45 -1.57
C ASP A 157 1.90 -6.91 -1.86
N GLY A 158 3.18 -7.25 -1.70
CA GLY A 158 3.64 -8.63 -1.75
C GLY A 158 4.92 -8.88 -0.96
N LEU A 159 4.95 -10.06 -0.34
CA LEU A 159 6.11 -10.61 0.35
C LEU A 159 6.43 -11.99 -0.23
N LEU A 160 7.69 -12.21 -0.61
CA LEU A 160 8.24 -13.50 -1.01
C LEU A 160 9.31 -13.94 0.02
N PRO A 161 8.91 -14.65 1.06
CA PRO A 161 9.84 -15.06 2.14
C PRO A 161 11.01 -15.89 1.63
N ASN A 162 10.76 -16.78 0.67
CA ASN A 162 11.77 -17.65 0.04
C ASN A 162 12.82 -16.89 -0.79
N LYS A 163 12.57 -15.62 -1.10
CA LYS A 163 13.47 -14.73 -1.86
C LYS A 163 13.96 -13.54 -1.02
N ASN A 164 13.59 -13.47 0.26
CA ASN A 164 13.86 -12.31 1.14
C ASN A 164 13.46 -10.97 0.50
N LEU A 165 12.32 -10.97 -0.21
CA LEU A 165 11.91 -9.87 -1.07
C LEU A 165 10.51 -9.38 -0.72
N MET A 166 10.34 -8.06 -0.64
CA MET A 166 9.05 -7.38 -0.68
C MET A 166 8.90 -6.56 -1.94
N PHE A 167 7.66 -6.38 -2.38
CA PHE A 167 7.35 -5.41 -3.43
C PHE A 167 6.13 -4.57 -3.07
N ASP A 168 6.05 -3.40 -3.70
CA ASP A 168 4.95 -2.46 -3.56
C ASP A 168 4.64 -1.85 -4.93
N ILE A 169 3.37 -1.83 -5.30
CA ILE A 169 2.89 -1.34 -6.60
C ILE A 169 2.59 0.16 -6.49
N LYS A 170 3.06 0.93 -7.46
CA LYS A 170 2.81 2.38 -7.53
C LYS A 170 2.25 2.77 -8.89
N THR A 171 1.08 3.36 -8.88
CA THR A 171 0.56 4.03 -10.09
C THR A 171 1.14 5.43 -10.19
N CYS A 172 1.75 5.79 -11.31
CA CYS A 172 2.50 7.04 -11.49
C CYS A 172 2.20 7.74 -12.82
N GLN A 173 2.72 8.94 -12.98
CA GLN A 173 2.69 9.69 -14.26
C GLN A 173 3.93 9.42 -15.10
N ASP A 174 5.05 9.09 -14.46
CA ASP A 174 6.34 8.87 -15.10
C ASP A 174 7.05 7.76 -14.33
N ALA A 175 7.21 6.60 -14.97
CA ALA A 175 7.89 5.44 -14.40
C ALA A 175 9.41 5.45 -14.68
N SER A 176 9.96 6.47 -15.36
CA SER A 176 11.39 6.58 -15.59
C SER A 176 12.19 6.69 -14.28
N PRO A 177 13.50 6.41 -14.28
CA PRO A 177 14.36 6.61 -13.10
C PRO A 177 14.27 8.02 -12.51
N ASN A 178 14.15 9.05 -13.37
CA ASN A 178 14.00 10.44 -12.92
C ASN A 178 12.61 10.68 -12.28
N GLY A 179 11.54 10.19 -12.92
CA GLY A 179 10.18 10.25 -12.38
C GLY A 179 10.08 9.53 -11.04
N PHE A 180 10.65 8.33 -10.94
CA PHE A 180 10.70 7.57 -9.69
C PHE A 180 11.51 8.31 -8.60
N SER A 181 12.70 8.85 -8.92
CA SER A 181 13.50 9.61 -7.97
C SER A 181 12.77 10.84 -7.43
N LYS A 182 11.98 11.50 -8.29
CA LYS A 182 11.09 12.59 -7.86
C LYS A 182 9.98 12.07 -6.92
N ALA A 183 9.32 10.97 -7.30
CA ALA A 183 8.26 10.37 -6.50
C ALA A 183 8.76 9.89 -5.12
N VAL A 184 9.98 9.35 -5.04
CA VAL A 184 10.61 8.97 -3.76
C VAL A 184 10.68 10.18 -2.81
N ARG A 185 11.09 11.35 -3.32
CA ARG A 185 11.16 12.58 -2.51
C ARG A 185 9.77 13.10 -2.13
N ASP A 186 8.87 13.18 -3.11
CA ASP A 186 7.55 13.82 -2.95
C ASP A 186 6.62 13.00 -2.06
N TYR A 187 6.75 11.67 -2.09
CA TYR A 187 5.88 10.72 -1.35
C TYR A 187 6.59 9.94 -0.26
N SER A 188 7.88 10.20 -0.03
CA SER A 188 8.72 9.52 0.99
C SER A 188 8.63 7.98 0.87
N TYR A 189 8.86 7.45 -0.33
CA TYR A 189 8.85 5.99 -0.55
C TYR A 189 10.03 5.31 0.13
N ASP A 190 11.12 6.02 0.34
CA ASP A 190 12.27 5.59 1.13
C ASP A 190 11.89 5.31 2.60
N ILE A 191 11.10 6.18 3.21
CA ILE A 191 10.56 5.97 4.57
C ILE A 191 9.63 4.75 4.57
N GLN A 192 8.76 4.59 3.57
CA GLN A 192 7.88 3.43 3.49
C GLN A 192 8.66 2.12 3.43
N ALA A 193 9.64 2.01 2.54
CA ALA A 193 10.45 0.80 2.38
C ALA A 193 11.24 0.49 3.65
N SER A 194 11.89 1.50 4.25
CA SER A 194 12.64 1.33 5.50
C SER A 194 11.76 0.91 6.66
N PHE A 195 10.58 1.52 6.80
CA PHE A 195 9.62 1.19 7.85
C PHE A 195 9.08 -0.23 7.68
N TYR A 196 8.72 -0.64 6.47
CA TYR A 196 8.24 -1.99 6.20
C TYR A 196 9.32 -3.04 6.50
N LYS A 197 10.55 -2.81 6.04
CA LYS A 197 11.68 -3.69 6.38
C LYS A 197 11.86 -3.80 7.89
N HIS A 198 11.82 -2.68 8.61
CA HIS A 198 11.96 -2.66 10.05
C HIS A 198 10.86 -3.46 10.77
N CYS A 199 9.59 -3.27 10.40
CA CYS A 199 8.49 -4.06 10.96
C CYS A 199 8.69 -5.55 10.71
N MET A 200 9.09 -5.94 9.50
CA MET A 200 9.30 -7.34 9.12
C MET A 200 10.52 -7.94 9.83
N GLU A 201 11.59 -7.18 10.06
CA GLU A 201 12.76 -7.59 10.85
C GLU A 201 12.37 -7.92 12.29
N ILE A 202 11.51 -7.11 12.92
CA ILE A 202 10.98 -7.37 14.28
C ILE A 202 10.17 -8.68 14.32
N GLU A 203 9.42 -8.96 13.26
CA GLU A 203 8.63 -10.19 13.11
C GLU A 203 9.48 -11.42 12.68
N GLY A 204 10.79 -11.26 12.60
CA GLY A 204 11.73 -12.36 12.31
C GLY A 204 11.92 -12.66 10.83
N PHE A 205 11.42 -11.84 9.92
CA PHE A 205 11.69 -11.96 8.48
C PHE A 205 13.02 -11.30 8.12
N THR A 206 13.77 -11.93 7.25
CA THR A 206 14.90 -11.27 6.57
C THR A 206 14.41 -10.68 5.26
N ILE A 207 14.62 -9.39 5.07
CA ILE A 207 14.25 -8.69 3.84
C ILE A 207 15.50 -8.06 3.23
N ASP A 208 16.02 -8.68 2.20
CA ASP A 208 17.19 -8.17 1.48
C ASP A 208 16.80 -7.08 0.49
N ARG A 209 15.69 -7.28 -0.22
CA ARG A 209 15.27 -6.43 -1.33
C ARG A 209 13.86 -5.87 -1.13
N PHE A 210 13.67 -4.60 -1.51
CA PHE A 210 12.37 -3.96 -1.58
C PHE A 210 12.21 -3.33 -2.99
N LEU A 211 11.26 -3.86 -3.75
CA LEU A 211 11.00 -3.44 -5.12
C LEU A 211 9.77 -2.53 -5.19
N PHE A 212 9.86 -1.47 -5.98
CA PHE A 212 8.73 -0.64 -6.38
C PHE A 212 8.37 -0.97 -7.83
N ILE A 213 7.16 -1.48 -8.05
CA ILE A 213 6.60 -1.74 -9.38
C ILE A 213 5.81 -0.51 -9.78
N CYS A 214 6.39 0.33 -10.63
CA CYS A 214 5.78 1.58 -11.07
C CYS A 214 5.05 1.37 -12.39
N ILE A 215 3.75 1.72 -12.44
CA ILE A 215 2.87 1.55 -13.60
C ILE A 215 2.35 2.92 -14.01
N GLU A 216 2.60 3.35 -15.23
CA GLU A 216 2.10 4.63 -15.74
C GLU A 216 0.59 4.59 -15.98
N LYS A 217 -0.07 5.74 -15.69
CA LYS A 217 -1.53 5.93 -15.84
C LYS A 217 -1.97 6.27 -17.26
N GLN A 218 -1.02 6.45 -18.17
CA GLN A 218 -1.28 6.89 -19.54
C GLN A 218 -0.59 5.96 -20.53
N ASN A 219 -1.20 5.82 -21.71
CA ASN A 219 -0.60 5.08 -22.83
C ASN A 219 0.81 5.61 -23.13
N PRO A 220 1.81 4.70 -23.26
CA PRO A 220 1.71 3.26 -23.44
C PRO A 220 1.72 2.42 -22.15
N PHE A 221 1.38 2.97 -20.97
CA PHE A 221 1.30 2.28 -19.67
C PHE A 221 2.63 1.58 -19.32
N ILE A 222 3.72 2.33 -19.40
CA ILE A 222 5.07 1.80 -19.13
C ILE A 222 5.14 1.25 -17.71
N VAL A 223 5.74 0.07 -17.57
CA VAL A 223 5.98 -0.59 -16.29
C VAL A 223 7.48 -0.67 -16.06
N GLN A 224 7.93 -0.16 -14.93
CA GLN A 224 9.32 -0.20 -14.50
C GLN A 224 9.43 -0.70 -13.07
N VAL A 225 10.47 -1.48 -12.78
CA VAL A 225 10.78 -1.93 -11.43
C VAL A 225 11.99 -1.16 -10.93
N HIS A 226 11.85 -0.55 -9.76
CA HIS A 226 12.90 0.21 -9.10
C HIS A 226 13.23 -0.39 -7.75
N GLU A 227 14.48 -0.28 -7.37
CA GLU A 227 14.98 -0.68 -6.06
C GLU A 227 15.82 0.46 -5.47
N LEU A 228 15.58 0.79 -4.21
CA LEU A 228 16.40 1.77 -3.49
C LEU A 228 17.62 1.07 -2.90
N SER A 229 18.78 1.71 -3.01
CA SER A 229 20.01 1.16 -2.43
C SER A 229 19.92 1.04 -0.90
N GLY A 230 20.65 0.08 -0.34
CA GLY A 230 20.72 -0.09 1.11
C GLY A 230 21.20 1.16 1.85
N GLU A 231 22.11 1.93 1.24
CA GLU A 231 22.56 3.22 1.77
C GLU A 231 21.41 4.23 1.87
N TYR A 232 20.59 4.32 0.82
CA TYR A 232 19.43 5.20 0.77
C TYR A 232 18.40 4.81 1.84
N LEU A 233 18.13 3.53 2.01
CA LEU A 233 17.23 3.00 3.03
C LEU A 233 17.77 3.24 4.45
N ASN A 234 19.06 3.07 4.67
CA ASN A 234 19.69 3.36 5.96
C ASN A 234 19.61 4.86 6.33
N HIS A 235 19.70 5.75 5.34
CA HIS A 235 19.49 7.18 5.55
C HIS A 235 18.02 7.48 5.90
N ALA A 236 17.08 6.83 5.23
CA ALA A 236 15.65 6.95 5.52
C ALA A 236 15.32 6.44 6.94
N LYS A 237 15.93 5.33 7.37
CA LYS A 237 15.76 4.77 8.73
C LYS A 237 16.14 5.79 9.84
N LYS A 238 17.09 6.69 9.60
CA LYS A 238 17.47 7.76 10.56
C LYS A 238 16.43 8.88 10.63
N ARG A 239 15.50 8.95 9.68
CA ARG A 239 14.43 9.95 9.61
C ARG A 239 13.10 9.45 10.17
N MET A 240 13.00 8.18 10.47
CA MET A 240 11.85 7.56 11.15
C MET A 240 11.92 7.83 12.65
#